data_bd8c09967ceb72ad34383730e5106312
#
_entry.id   bd8c09967ceb72ad34383730e5106312
#
_cell.length_a   1.000
_cell.length_b   1.000
_cell.length_c   1.000
_cell.angle_alpha   90.00
_cell.angle_beta   90.00
_cell.angle_gamma   90.00
#
_symmetry.space_group_name_H-M   'P 1'
#
loop_
_entity.id
_entity.type
_entity.pdbx_description
1 polymer ?
#
loop_
_entity_poly.entity_id
_entity_poly.type
_entity_poly.pdbx_seq_one_letter_code
_entity_poly.pdbx_strand_id
1 'polypeptide(L)'
;VLFRSAQVGKVWLVSYIGNFVGCLILSVIFVLAGASGTADYYAGFIGNKLSIPAGEMFFRAILCNFFVCLAVACGMKCKNEVAKFFMIILCIAGFVVAGFEHCVANMATFVTAALLVPGGISLTAALKSMVIVTIGNAIGGGVLLAWPLRMMSADK
;
A
#
# COMPACT_ATOMS: atom_id res chain seq x y z
N VAL A 1 6.51 -16.47 -16.90
CA VAL A 1 6.89 -15.34 -17.76
C VAL A 1 8.13 -14.69 -17.16
N LEU A 2 9.28 -14.91 -17.81
CA LEU A 2 10.54 -14.23 -17.44
C LEU A 2 10.46 -12.81 -18.00
N PHE A 3 9.97 -11.87 -17.19
CA PHE A 3 10.10 -10.47 -17.51
C PHE A 3 11.58 -10.08 -17.51
N ARG A 4 12.06 -9.51 -18.63
CA ARG A 4 13.36 -8.84 -18.62
C ARG A 4 13.32 -7.69 -17.62
N SER A 5 14.40 -7.43 -16.89
CA SER A 5 14.47 -6.44 -15.80
C SER A 5 13.89 -5.07 -16.20
N ALA A 6 14.12 -4.63 -17.44
CA ALA A 6 13.55 -3.38 -17.96
C ALA A 6 12.01 -3.41 -18.10
N GLN A 7 11.42 -4.57 -18.40
CA GLN A 7 9.96 -4.72 -18.50
C GLN A 7 9.31 -4.67 -17.11
N VAL A 8 9.96 -5.24 -16.09
CA VAL A 8 9.49 -5.19 -14.70
C VAL A 8 9.47 -3.74 -14.22
N GLY A 9 10.53 -2.97 -14.45
CA GLY A 9 10.59 -1.55 -14.09
C GLY A 9 9.49 -0.73 -14.78
N LYS A 10 9.24 -0.99 -16.07
CA LYS A 10 8.15 -0.33 -16.82
C LYS A 10 6.77 -0.66 -16.23
N VAL A 11 6.51 -1.93 -15.92
CA VAL A 11 5.23 -2.36 -15.32
C VAL A 11 5.04 -1.71 -13.96
N TRP A 12 6.08 -1.68 -13.12
CA TRP A 12 6.01 -1.02 -11.81
C TRP A 12 5.70 0.47 -11.93
N LEU A 13 6.39 1.18 -12.82
CA LEU A 13 6.17 2.61 -13.03
C LEU A 13 4.74 2.90 -13.52
N VAL A 14 4.29 2.17 -14.53
CA VAL A 14 2.93 2.33 -15.09
C VAL A 14 1.87 2.00 -14.04
N SER A 15 2.04 0.92 -13.28
CA SER A 15 1.13 0.54 -12.20
C SER A 15 1.11 1.58 -11.08
N TYR A 16 2.28 2.13 -10.71
CA TYR A 16 2.39 3.14 -9.65
C TYR A 16 1.67 4.43 -10.05
N ILE A 17 1.89 4.90 -11.28
CA ILE A 17 1.19 6.08 -11.82
C ILE A 17 -0.31 5.81 -11.96
N GLY A 18 -0.69 4.63 -12.47
CA GLY A 18 -2.09 4.23 -12.61
C GLY A 18 -2.82 4.18 -11.27
N ASN A 19 -2.19 3.65 -10.24
CA ASN A 19 -2.73 3.66 -8.87
C ASN A 19 -2.93 5.08 -8.35
N PHE A 20 -1.95 5.98 -8.57
CA PHE A 20 -2.07 7.37 -8.17
C PHE A 20 -3.24 8.07 -8.87
N VAL A 21 -3.37 7.91 -10.19
CA VAL A 21 -4.49 8.46 -10.96
C VAL A 21 -5.83 7.89 -10.49
N GLY A 22 -5.90 6.58 -10.26
CA GLY A 22 -7.08 5.92 -9.71
C GLY A 22 -7.47 6.46 -8.32
N CYS A 23 -6.49 6.61 -7.43
CA CYS A 23 -6.70 7.22 -6.11
C CYS A 23 -7.20 8.66 -6.21
N LEU A 24 -6.65 9.46 -7.13
CA LEU A 24 -7.09 10.83 -7.36
C LEU A 24 -8.57 10.88 -7.80
N ILE A 25 -8.94 10.09 -8.80
CA ILE A 25 -10.31 10.03 -9.31
C ILE A 25 -11.28 9.60 -8.20
N LEU A 26 -10.97 8.53 -7.48
CA LEU A 26 -11.83 8.02 -6.40
C LEU A 26 -11.94 9.01 -5.25
N SER A 27 -10.85 9.71 -4.89
CA SER A 27 -10.88 10.74 -3.84
C SER A 27 -11.76 11.93 -4.24
N VAL A 28 -11.68 12.37 -5.50
CA VAL A 28 -12.56 13.43 -6.02
C VAL A 28 -14.03 12.99 -5.96
N ILE A 29 -14.36 11.78 -6.43
CA ILE A 29 -15.72 11.23 -6.37
C ILE A 29 -16.19 11.16 -4.91
N PHE A 30 -15.34 10.69 -3.98
CA PHE A 30 -15.67 10.58 -2.57
C PHE A 30 -16.02 11.95 -1.95
N VAL A 31 -15.22 12.99 -2.25
CA VAL A 31 -15.48 14.35 -1.76
C VAL A 31 -16.79 14.91 -2.35
N LEU A 32 -17.00 14.72 -3.65
CA LEU A 32 -18.23 15.16 -4.33
C LEU A 32 -19.49 14.40 -3.86
N ALA A 33 -19.31 13.19 -3.36
CA ALA A 33 -20.39 12.40 -2.75
C ALA A 33 -20.82 12.92 -1.35
N GLY A 34 -20.29 14.06 -0.90
CA GLY A 34 -20.70 14.70 0.36
C GLY A 34 -19.84 14.30 1.57
N ALA A 35 -18.62 13.84 1.37
CA ALA A 35 -17.70 13.41 2.43
C ALA A 35 -17.10 14.56 3.27
N SER A 36 -17.51 15.82 3.06
CA SER A 36 -17.02 16.99 3.81
C SER A 36 -17.13 16.85 5.34
N GLY A 37 -18.14 16.13 5.83
CA GLY A 37 -18.30 15.84 7.26
C GLY A 37 -17.19 14.96 7.87
N THR A 38 -16.29 14.39 7.04
CA THR A 38 -15.16 13.57 7.50
C THR A 38 -13.84 14.36 7.58
N ALA A 39 -13.84 15.67 7.33
CA ALA A 39 -12.63 16.50 7.26
C ALA A 39 -11.81 16.43 8.55
N ASP A 40 -12.42 16.54 9.72
CA ASP A 40 -11.74 16.48 11.03
C ASP A 40 -11.09 15.13 11.28
N TYR A 41 -11.76 14.03 10.88
CA TYR A 41 -11.19 12.69 10.94
C TYR A 41 -9.91 12.59 10.09
N TYR A 42 -9.97 13.08 8.85
CA TYR A 42 -8.80 13.04 7.96
C TYR A 42 -7.67 13.94 8.46
N ALA A 43 -7.97 15.10 9.02
CA ALA A 43 -6.96 15.98 9.61
C ALA A 43 -6.20 15.29 10.75
N GLY A 44 -6.91 14.69 11.70
CA GLY A 44 -6.31 13.93 12.80
C GLY A 44 -5.55 12.70 12.35
N PHE A 45 -6.14 11.92 11.44
CA PHE A 45 -5.53 10.71 10.90
C PHE A 45 -4.20 11.00 10.18
N ILE A 46 -4.17 12.03 9.33
CA ILE A 46 -2.96 12.43 8.61
C ILE A 46 -1.90 12.99 9.56
N GLY A 47 -2.29 13.81 10.53
CA GLY A 47 -1.37 14.32 11.55
C GLY A 47 -0.63 13.17 12.26
N ASN A 48 -1.36 12.18 12.73
CA ASN A 48 -0.80 10.98 13.34
C ASN A 48 0.10 10.19 12.39
N LYS A 49 -0.33 10.03 11.14
CA LYS A 49 0.41 9.27 10.12
C LYS A 49 1.74 9.93 9.76
N LEU A 50 1.76 11.24 9.59
CA LEU A 50 2.96 11.99 9.24
C LEU A 50 3.91 12.20 10.42
N SER A 51 3.46 11.99 11.66
CA SER A 51 4.29 12.02 12.87
C SER A 51 5.07 10.73 13.13
N ILE A 52 4.77 9.64 12.41
CA ILE A 52 5.48 8.36 12.57
C ILE A 52 6.97 8.54 12.23
N PRO A 53 7.89 8.12 13.11
CA PRO A 53 9.33 8.16 12.84
C PRO A 53 9.69 7.37 11.57
N ALA A 54 10.62 7.91 10.77
CA ALA A 54 10.99 7.32 9.47
C ALA A 54 11.39 5.84 9.55
N GLY A 55 12.13 5.45 10.59
CA GLY A 55 12.52 4.05 10.80
C GLY A 55 11.32 3.14 11.09
N GLU A 56 10.42 3.60 11.95
CA GLU A 56 9.19 2.86 12.27
C GLU A 56 8.29 2.73 11.04
N MET A 57 8.09 3.82 10.31
CA MET A 57 7.34 3.86 9.05
C MET A 57 7.89 2.85 8.03
N PHE A 58 9.23 2.77 7.90
CA PHE A 58 9.90 1.85 7.01
C PHE A 58 9.64 0.38 7.37
N PHE A 59 9.77 0.00 8.65
CA PHE A 59 9.50 -1.38 9.08
C PHE A 59 8.01 -1.74 8.99
N ARG A 60 7.11 -0.82 9.31
CA ARG A 60 5.67 -1.00 9.09
C ARG A 60 5.34 -1.24 7.61
N ALA A 61 6.04 -0.54 6.71
CA ALA A 61 5.88 -0.73 5.26
C ALA A 61 6.39 -2.09 4.79
N ILE A 62 7.52 -2.57 5.29
CA ILE A 62 8.04 -3.92 4.99
C ILE A 62 7.00 -4.97 5.37
N LEU A 63 6.51 -4.93 6.60
CA LEU A 63 5.52 -5.89 7.10
C LEU A 63 4.20 -5.79 6.30
N CYS A 64 3.76 -4.59 5.96
CA CYS A 64 2.55 -4.40 5.17
C CYS A 64 2.58 -5.19 3.87
N ASN A 65 3.60 -4.96 3.04
CA ASN A 65 3.64 -5.59 1.72
C ASN A 65 4.03 -7.07 1.77
N PHE A 66 4.66 -7.53 2.84
CA PHE A 66 4.77 -8.96 3.12
C PHE A 66 3.38 -9.60 3.21
N PHE A 67 2.45 -9.03 4.00
CA PHE A 67 1.08 -9.54 4.13
C PHE A 67 0.27 -9.40 2.84
N VAL A 68 0.41 -8.28 2.12
CA VAL A 68 -0.27 -8.08 0.83
C VAL A 68 0.17 -9.13 -0.19
N CYS A 69 1.46 -9.33 -0.35
CA CYS A 69 1.99 -10.33 -1.27
C CYS A 69 1.66 -11.77 -0.83
N LEU A 70 1.58 -12.03 0.49
CA LEU A 70 1.13 -13.31 1.02
C LEU A 70 -0.33 -13.57 0.65
N ALA A 71 -1.22 -12.58 0.79
CA ALA A 71 -2.61 -12.66 0.35
C ALA A 71 -2.72 -13.01 -1.14
N VAL A 72 -1.93 -12.33 -1.98
CA VAL A 72 -1.88 -12.60 -3.43
C VAL A 72 -1.36 -14.02 -3.71
N ALA A 73 -0.29 -14.46 -3.04
CA ALA A 73 0.25 -15.80 -3.21
C ALA A 73 -0.76 -16.88 -2.78
N CYS A 74 -1.47 -16.68 -1.68
CA CYS A 74 -2.56 -17.55 -1.26
C CYS A 74 -3.70 -17.57 -2.28
N GLY A 75 -4.09 -16.40 -2.80
CA GLY A 75 -5.12 -16.29 -3.84
C GLY A 75 -4.79 -17.08 -5.10
N MET A 76 -3.51 -17.14 -5.48
CA MET A 76 -3.06 -17.88 -6.67
C MET A 76 -2.79 -19.37 -6.43
N LYS A 77 -2.32 -19.74 -5.23
CA LYS A 77 -1.82 -21.11 -4.96
C LYS A 77 -2.78 -22.00 -4.16
N CYS A 78 -3.66 -21.45 -3.35
CA CYS A 78 -4.63 -22.23 -2.62
C CYS A 78 -5.67 -22.87 -3.56
N LYS A 79 -5.88 -24.17 -3.44
CA LYS A 79 -6.87 -24.91 -4.23
C LYS A 79 -8.26 -24.85 -3.63
N ASN A 80 -8.37 -24.71 -2.30
CA ASN A 80 -9.64 -24.60 -1.60
C ASN A 80 -10.11 -23.16 -1.58
N GLU A 81 -11.26 -22.87 -2.18
CA GLU A 81 -11.79 -21.51 -2.31
C GLU A 81 -12.12 -20.85 -0.97
N VAL A 82 -12.60 -21.63 0.01
CA VAL A 82 -12.91 -21.13 1.36
C VAL A 82 -11.62 -20.73 2.08
N ALA A 83 -10.60 -21.59 2.05
CA ALA A 83 -9.30 -21.28 2.64
C ALA A 83 -8.65 -20.06 1.97
N LYS A 84 -8.73 -19.96 0.64
CA LYS A 84 -8.28 -18.80 -0.13
C LYS A 84 -8.93 -17.51 0.37
N PHE A 85 -10.25 -17.50 0.48
CA PHE A 85 -11.01 -16.34 0.93
C PHE A 85 -10.61 -15.89 2.35
N PHE A 86 -10.56 -16.85 3.29
CA PHE A 86 -10.14 -16.56 4.66
C PHE A 86 -8.71 -16.03 4.75
N MET A 87 -7.75 -16.63 4.02
CA MET A 87 -6.36 -16.19 4.03
C MET A 87 -6.21 -14.78 3.50
N ILE A 88 -6.91 -14.41 2.42
CA ILE A 88 -6.90 -13.06 1.87
C ILE A 88 -7.45 -12.06 2.90
N ILE A 89 -8.61 -12.35 3.49
CA ILE A 89 -9.23 -11.47 4.50
C ILE A 89 -8.30 -11.31 5.71
N LEU A 90 -7.77 -12.39 6.26
CA LEU A 90 -6.91 -12.35 7.44
C LEU A 90 -5.63 -11.57 7.18
N CYS A 91 -5.00 -11.73 6.02
CA CYS A 91 -3.81 -10.97 5.67
C CYS A 91 -4.12 -9.47 5.53
N ILE A 92 -5.22 -9.12 4.84
CA ILE A 92 -5.60 -7.71 4.64
C ILE A 92 -6.03 -7.09 5.96
N ALA A 93 -6.92 -7.74 6.72
CA ALA A 93 -7.35 -7.25 8.03
C ALA A 93 -6.17 -7.11 9.00
N GLY A 94 -5.25 -8.07 8.99
CA GLY A 94 -4.07 -8.08 9.84
C GLY A 94 -3.20 -6.84 9.63
N PHE A 95 -2.84 -6.49 8.40
CA PHE A 95 -2.00 -5.31 8.17
C PHE A 95 -2.75 -3.99 8.42
N VAL A 96 -4.06 -3.94 8.13
CA VAL A 96 -4.89 -2.75 8.38
C VAL A 96 -5.02 -2.48 9.88
N VAL A 97 -5.40 -3.50 10.67
CA VAL A 97 -5.57 -3.37 12.13
C VAL A 97 -4.24 -3.07 12.82
N ALA A 98 -3.14 -3.66 12.34
CA ALA A 98 -1.80 -3.39 12.87
C ALA A 98 -1.27 -1.97 12.51
N GLY A 99 -1.99 -1.21 11.70
CA GLY A 99 -1.57 0.13 11.30
C GLY A 99 -0.30 0.13 10.43
N PHE A 100 -0.11 -0.90 9.59
CA PHE A 100 1.03 -0.97 8.70
C PHE A 100 0.89 -0.02 7.51
N GLU A 101 2.02 0.35 6.91
CA GLU A 101 2.09 1.41 5.92
C GLU A 101 2.07 0.85 4.49
N HIS A 102 1.01 1.17 3.73
CA HIS A 102 0.83 0.75 2.33
C HIS A 102 0.92 1.97 1.39
N CYS A 103 1.82 1.93 0.40
CA CYS A 103 2.05 3.09 -0.47
C CYS A 103 0.80 3.52 -1.25
N VAL A 104 0.03 2.59 -1.81
CA VAL A 104 -1.20 2.92 -2.57
C VAL A 104 -2.30 3.43 -1.64
N ALA A 105 -2.46 2.85 -0.44
CA ALA A 105 -3.40 3.38 0.55
C ALA A 105 -3.02 4.79 0.99
N ASN A 106 -1.71 5.07 1.14
CA ASN A 106 -1.21 6.40 1.44
C ASN A 106 -1.51 7.40 0.31
N MET A 107 -1.41 7.00 -0.98
CA MET A 107 -1.83 7.85 -2.10
C MET A 107 -3.28 8.29 -1.94
N ALA A 108 -4.20 7.34 -1.73
CA ALA A 108 -5.62 7.63 -1.54
C ALA A 108 -5.86 8.55 -0.33
N THR A 109 -5.23 8.22 0.80
CA THR A 109 -5.41 8.96 2.05
C THR A 109 -4.88 10.39 1.96
N PHE A 110 -3.68 10.58 1.39
CA PHE A 110 -3.10 11.92 1.24
C PHE A 110 -3.87 12.77 0.24
N VAL A 111 -4.31 12.21 -0.87
CA VAL A 111 -5.11 12.93 -1.86
C VAL A 111 -6.47 13.32 -1.28
N THR A 112 -7.16 12.38 -0.63
CA THR A 112 -8.45 12.67 0.01
C THR A 112 -8.33 13.76 1.06
N ALA A 113 -7.33 13.67 1.91
CA ALA A 113 -7.11 14.67 2.94
C ALA A 113 -6.71 16.05 2.37
N ALA A 114 -5.92 16.09 1.29
CA ALA A 114 -5.58 17.34 0.61
C ALA A 114 -6.82 18.04 0.01
N LEU A 115 -7.81 17.26 -0.45
CA LEU A 115 -9.06 17.78 -0.98
C LEU A 115 -10.03 18.24 0.14
N LEU A 116 -10.07 17.51 1.27
CA LEU A 116 -10.99 17.81 2.39
C LEU A 116 -10.44 18.91 3.30
N VAL A 117 -9.13 19.01 3.46
CA VAL A 117 -8.44 19.94 4.37
C VAL A 117 -7.36 20.70 3.58
N PRO A 118 -7.74 21.65 2.73
CA PRO A 118 -6.77 22.43 1.94
C PRO A 118 -5.76 23.14 2.84
N GLY A 119 -4.46 22.91 2.59
CA GLY A 119 -3.38 23.47 3.41
C GLY A 119 -3.09 22.70 4.70
N GLY A 120 -3.89 21.70 5.06
CA GLY A 120 -3.69 20.89 6.29
C GLY A 120 -2.60 19.82 6.17
N ILE A 121 -2.02 19.63 4.97
CA ILE A 121 -0.99 18.60 4.73
C ILE A 121 0.30 19.24 4.25
N SER A 122 1.40 18.91 4.92
CA SER A 122 2.73 19.22 4.40
C SER A 122 3.05 18.30 3.21
N LEU A 123 3.12 18.88 2.01
CA LEU A 123 3.46 18.14 0.79
C LEU A 123 4.83 17.45 0.92
N THR A 124 5.80 18.14 1.53
CA THR A 124 7.15 17.58 1.75
C THR A 124 7.11 16.35 2.66
N ALA A 125 6.33 16.40 3.75
CA ALA A 125 6.18 15.28 4.66
C ALA A 125 5.45 14.10 3.98
N ALA A 126 4.41 14.38 3.19
CA ALA A 126 3.69 13.37 2.41
C ALA A 126 4.61 12.69 1.38
N LEU A 127 5.39 13.45 0.62
CA LEU A 127 6.35 12.91 -0.35
C LEU A 127 7.44 12.08 0.32
N LYS A 128 7.99 12.54 1.46
CA LYS A 128 8.95 11.77 2.26
C LYS A 128 8.34 10.44 2.71
N SER A 129 7.13 10.47 3.24
CA SER A 129 6.40 9.25 3.64
C SER A 129 6.23 8.30 2.45
N MET A 130 5.79 8.81 1.30
CA MET A 130 5.60 8.00 0.09
C MET A 130 6.88 7.29 -0.35
N VAL A 131 8.02 7.97 -0.34
CA VAL A 131 9.32 7.37 -0.71
C VAL A 131 9.70 6.25 0.27
N ILE A 132 9.65 6.52 1.58
CA ILE A 132 10.00 5.54 2.62
C ILE A 132 9.11 4.31 2.53
N VAL A 133 7.80 4.53 2.42
CA VAL A 133 6.82 3.44 2.39
C VAL A 133 6.94 2.63 1.10
N THR A 134 7.17 3.28 -0.05
CA THR A 134 7.34 2.56 -1.32
C THR A 134 8.57 1.64 -1.28
N ILE A 135 9.69 2.12 -0.75
CA ILE A 135 10.91 1.30 -0.60
C ILE A 135 10.66 0.14 0.36
N GLY A 136 10.05 0.40 1.52
CA GLY A 136 9.71 -0.64 2.48
C GLY A 136 8.77 -1.70 1.90
N ASN A 137 7.73 -1.28 1.17
CA ASN A 137 6.81 -2.20 0.49
C ASN A 137 7.53 -3.04 -0.57
N ALA A 138 8.44 -2.46 -1.35
CA ALA A 138 9.22 -3.21 -2.34
C ALA A 138 10.09 -4.29 -1.69
N ILE A 139 10.72 -4.00 -0.55
CA ILE A 139 11.51 -4.96 0.21
C ILE A 139 10.61 -6.07 0.80
N GLY A 140 9.49 -5.71 1.43
CA GLY A 140 8.58 -6.68 2.05
C GLY A 140 8.04 -7.71 1.07
N GLY A 141 7.54 -7.26 -0.07
CA GLY A 141 6.99 -8.16 -1.10
C GLY A 141 8.07 -8.86 -1.92
N GLY A 142 9.12 -8.14 -2.34
CA GLY A 142 10.14 -8.65 -3.22
C GLY A 142 11.18 -9.53 -2.52
N VAL A 143 11.76 -9.03 -1.43
CA VAL A 143 12.88 -9.71 -0.75
C VAL A 143 12.38 -10.72 0.27
N LEU A 144 11.43 -10.34 1.14
CA LEU A 144 11.02 -11.23 2.22
C LEU A 144 10.06 -12.33 1.77
N LEU A 145 9.27 -12.12 0.72
CA LEU A 145 8.33 -13.14 0.28
C LEU A 145 8.65 -13.70 -1.11
N ALA A 146 8.75 -12.88 -2.14
CA ALA A 146 8.87 -13.39 -3.51
C ALA A 146 10.18 -14.15 -3.74
N TRP A 147 11.29 -13.69 -3.18
CA TRP A 147 12.58 -14.34 -3.34
C TRP A 147 12.63 -15.73 -2.65
N PRO A 148 12.25 -15.92 -1.36
CA PRO A 148 12.19 -17.25 -0.76
C PRO A 148 11.24 -18.20 -1.50
N LEU A 149 10.06 -17.72 -1.91
CA LEU A 149 9.12 -18.54 -2.69
C LEU A 149 9.70 -18.99 -4.03
N ARG A 150 10.50 -18.15 -4.68
CA ARG A 150 11.18 -18.51 -5.91
C ARG A 150 12.26 -19.59 -5.67
N MET A 151 13.06 -19.45 -4.61
CA MET A 151 14.08 -20.46 -4.27
C MET A 151 13.44 -21.83 -4.02
N MET A 152 12.38 -21.87 -3.20
CA MET A 152 11.62 -23.11 -2.94
C MET A 152 10.98 -23.73 -4.18
N SER A 153 10.74 -22.97 -5.24
CA SER A 153 10.15 -23.46 -6.50
C SER A 153 11.19 -23.85 -7.54
N ALA A 154 12.45 -23.41 -7.40
CA ALA A 154 13.55 -23.75 -8.32
C ALA A 154 14.12 -25.16 -8.06
N ASP A 155 13.90 -25.71 -6.87
CA ASP A 155 14.36 -27.04 -6.46
C ASP A 155 13.39 -28.18 -6.86
N LYS A 156 12.37 -27.85 -7.66
CA LYS A 156 11.39 -28.81 -8.23
C LYS A 156 11.45 -28.82 -9.76
#